data_ab519901e07a6b612ab7aef8b8022718
#
_entry.id   ab519901e07a6b612ab7aef8b8022718
#
_cell.length_a   1.000
_cell.length_b   1.000
_cell.length_c   1.000
_cell.angle_alpha   90.00
_cell.angle_beta   90.00
_cell.angle_gamma   90.00
#
_symmetry.space_group_name_H-M   'P 1'
#
loop_
_entity.id
_entity.type
_entity.pdbx_description
1 polymer ?
#
loop_
_entity_poly.entity_id
_entity_poly.type
_entity_poly.pdbx_seq_one_letter_code
_entity_poly.pdbx_strand_id
1 'polypeptide(L)'
;MSEEPFDATRRELLKITAATGGAVAVGHILPAAEAADAVQGGNAAAPQAADAVPTALDVVLRVNGTERRLTLDPRTTLLDALREHLHLTGSKKGCGLGQCGACTVLMDGKRMKSCLWLAALVDGRAITTIEGLAQGDSLHPLQVAFIERDGFQCGYCTSGQIMAGVTCIEEGHAGSAQEIRDWMSGNLCRCGAYDHIVLAIQDAARVTGSAKGR
;
A
#
# COMPACT_ATOMS: atom_id res chain seq x y z
N MET A 1 35.91 34.69 3.34
CA MET A 1 35.87 33.62 4.36
C MET A 1 35.39 32.39 3.61
N SER A 2 36.36 31.53 3.27
CA SER A 2 36.13 30.28 2.53
C SER A 2 35.78 29.18 3.51
N GLU A 3 34.54 28.70 3.50
CA GLU A 3 34.15 27.51 4.25
C GLU A 3 34.73 26.27 3.56
N GLU A 4 35.66 25.61 4.20
CA GLU A 4 36.20 24.32 3.81
C GLU A 4 35.14 23.24 4.06
N PRO A 5 34.87 22.31 3.11
CA PRO A 5 33.91 21.22 3.33
C PRO A 5 34.52 20.22 4.32
N PHE A 6 33.74 19.86 5.34
CA PHE A 6 34.08 18.90 6.38
C PHE A 6 34.13 17.49 5.78
N ASP A 7 35.33 17.04 5.40
CA ASP A 7 35.60 15.69 4.92
C ASP A 7 36.12 14.80 6.06
N ALA A 8 35.20 14.33 6.90
CA ALA A 8 35.49 13.33 7.93
C ALA A 8 35.30 11.92 7.36
N THR A 9 36.36 11.21 7.11
CA THR A 9 36.32 9.81 6.68
C THR A 9 35.67 8.93 7.77
N ARG A 10 34.98 7.86 7.39
CA ARG A 10 34.35 6.88 8.30
C ARG A 10 35.29 6.38 9.40
N ARG A 11 36.60 6.37 9.13
CA ARG A 11 37.65 5.93 10.06
C ARG A 11 37.93 6.94 11.17
N GLU A 12 37.79 8.23 10.89
CA GLU A 12 37.93 9.32 11.85
C GLU A 12 36.74 9.39 12.81
N LEU A 13 35.52 9.19 12.28
CA LEU A 13 34.30 9.10 13.11
C LEU A 13 34.35 7.93 14.11
N LEU A 14 34.90 6.79 13.72
CA LEU A 14 35.07 5.63 14.62
C LEU A 14 36.13 5.86 15.71
N LYS A 15 37.14 6.68 15.46
CA LYS A 15 38.15 7.02 16.47
C LYS A 15 37.61 8.00 17.54
N ILE A 16 36.73 8.93 17.14
CA ILE A 16 36.10 9.88 18.06
C ILE A 16 35.14 9.16 19.02
N THR A 17 34.39 8.17 18.54
CA THR A 17 33.48 7.38 19.41
C THR A 17 34.23 6.45 20.38
N ALA A 18 35.44 6.00 20.04
CA ALA A 18 36.27 5.18 20.94
C ALA A 18 36.94 5.98 22.06
N ALA A 19 37.19 7.28 21.86
CA ALA A 19 37.85 8.14 22.84
C ALA A 19 36.92 8.70 23.92
N THR A 20 35.59 8.68 23.71
CA THR A 20 34.59 9.15 24.70
C THR A 20 33.96 8.05 25.53
N GLY A 21 34.32 6.77 25.30
CA GLY A 21 33.79 5.59 25.97
C GLY A 21 34.47 5.18 27.28
N GLY A 22 35.22 6.05 27.93
CA GLY A 22 35.96 5.72 29.15
C GLY A 22 35.58 6.62 30.33
N ALA A 23 34.54 6.29 31.06
CA ALA A 23 34.29 6.49 32.48
C ALA A 23 32.80 6.59 32.80
N VAL A 24 32.08 5.47 32.78
CA VAL A 24 30.87 5.36 33.61
C VAL A 24 31.24 4.47 34.78
N ALA A 25 31.33 5.12 35.94
CA ALA A 25 31.70 4.53 37.21
C ALA A 25 30.77 3.34 37.56
N VAL A 26 31.41 2.21 37.85
CA VAL A 26 30.83 1.10 38.59
C VAL A 26 30.58 1.59 40.00
N GLY A 27 29.35 1.94 40.31
CA GLY A 27 28.93 2.37 41.63
C GLY A 27 27.54 1.82 41.97
N HIS A 28 27.55 0.93 42.97
CA HIS A 28 26.39 0.41 43.70
C HIS A 28 25.61 -0.73 43.04
N ILE A 29 26.20 -1.91 43.13
CA ILE A 29 25.45 -3.17 43.19
C ILE A 29 24.79 -3.19 44.57
N LEU A 30 23.49 -2.86 44.65
CA LEU A 30 22.66 -3.15 45.81
C LEU A 30 22.41 -4.65 45.86
N PRO A 31 22.49 -5.31 47.05
CA PRO A 31 22.26 -6.73 47.14
C PRO A 31 20.80 -7.09 46.81
N ALA A 32 20.62 -8.06 45.93
CA ALA A 32 19.33 -8.55 45.40
C ALA A 32 18.55 -9.43 46.45
N ALA A 33 18.49 -9.03 47.70
CA ALA A 33 17.89 -9.82 48.78
C ALA A 33 16.61 -9.23 49.39
N GLU A 34 16.17 -8.01 49.02
CA GLU A 34 14.97 -7.40 49.62
C GLU A 34 13.81 -7.06 48.65
N ALA A 35 13.86 -7.51 47.39
CA ALA A 35 12.77 -7.27 46.44
C ALA A 35 11.84 -8.47 46.24
N ALA A 36 11.96 -9.53 47.02
CA ALA A 36 11.17 -10.75 46.83
C ALA A 36 9.84 -10.81 47.63
N ASP A 37 9.55 -9.85 48.52
CA ASP A 37 8.37 -9.93 49.39
C ASP A 37 7.24 -8.93 49.05
N ALA A 38 7.32 -8.18 47.98
CA ALA A 38 6.30 -7.20 47.63
C ALA A 38 5.32 -7.66 46.50
N VAL A 39 5.40 -8.91 46.03
CA VAL A 39 4.48 -9.45 45.01
C VAL A 39 3.67 -10.62 45.60
N GLN A 40 3.08 -10.41 46.76
CA GLN A 40 2.02 -11.30 47.27
C GLN A 40 0.76 -10.48 47.55
N GLY A 41 -0.29 -10.75 46.77
CA GLY A 41 -1.64 -10.42 47.18
C GLY A 41 -2.40 -9.37 46.36
N GLY A 42 -2.23 -9.36 45.08
CA GLY A 42 -3.29 -8.90 44.19
C GLY A 42 -3.97 -10.12 43.58
N ASN A 43 -5.07 -10.58 44.17
CA ASN A 43 -6.03 -11.38 43.43
C ASN A 43 -6.59 -10.46 42.32
N ALA A 44 -5.84 -10.33 41.22
CA ALA A 44 -6.40 -9.82 39.99
C ALA A 44 -7.47 -10.86 39.63
N ALA A 45 -8.73 -10.51 39.86
CA ALA A 45 -9.86 -11.24 39.31
C ALA A 45 -9.49 -11.49 37.82
N ALA A 46 -9.49 -12.76 37.43
CA ALA A 46 -9.34 -13.10 36.03
C ALA A 46 -10.27 -12.16 35.25
N PRO A 47 -9.81 -11.52 34.17
CA PRO A 47 -10.68 -10.65 33.41
C PRO A 47 -11.94 -11.45 33.10
N GLN A 48 -13.05 -11.00 33.67
CA GLN A 48 -14.37 -11.52 33.33
C GLN A 48 -14.40 -11.48 31.82
N ALA A 49 -14.84 -12.56 31.17
CA ALA A 49 -14.88 -12.70 29.73
C ALA A 49 -15.49 -11.41 29.14
N ALA A 50 -14.62 -10.45 28.89
CA ALA A 50 -14.95 -9.30 28.09
C ALA A 50 -15.51 -9.88 26.81
N ASP A 51 -16.67 -9.42 26.39
CA ASP A 51 -17.42 -9.88 25.24
C ASP A 51 -16.47 -10.39 24.16
N ALA A 52 -16.49 -11.71 23.94
CA ALA A 52 -15.50 -12.33 23.08
C ALA A 52 -15.56 -11.64 21.73
N VAL A 53 -14.48 -10.96 21.34
CA VAL A 53 -14.39 -10.30 20.04
C VAL A 53 -14.78 -11.35 19.00
N PRO A 54 -15.80 -11.10 18.17
CA PRO A 54 -16.26 -12.09 17.22
C PRO A 54 -15.07 -12.53 16.37
N THR A 55 -14.86 -13.84 16.29
CA THR A 55 -13.77 -14.43 15.51
C THR A 55 -14.02 -14.35 14.01
N ALA A 56 -15.27 -14.08 13.61
CA ALA A 56 -15.68 -13.91 12.23
C ALA A 56 -16.82 -12.88 12.13
N LEU A 57 -16.86 -12.14 11.03
CA LEU A 57 -17.89 -11.18 10.66
C LEU A 57 -18.41 -11.49 9.26
N ASP A 58 -19.71 -11.35 9.08
CA ASP A 58 -20.31 -11.37 7.75
C ASP A 58 -20.15 -9.99 7.11
N VAL A 59 -19.57 -9.97 5.91
CA VAL A 59 -19.25 -8.77 5.13
C VAL A 59 -19.83 -8.91 3.74
N VAL A 60 -20.45 -7.86 3.22
CA VAL A 60 -20.98 -7.80 1.87
C VAL A 60 -20.15 -6.83 1.04
N LEU A 61 -19.35 -7.34 0.13
CA LEU A 61 -18.54 -6.54 -0.79
C LEU A 61 -19.24 -6.47 -2.16
N ARG A 62 -19.32 -5.27 -2.74
CA ARG A 62 -19.78 -5.08 -4.12
C ARG A 62 -18.57 -4.96 -5.05
N VAL A 63 -18.12 -6.09 -5.59
CA VAL A 63 -16.89 -6.18 -6.38
C VAL A 63 -17.22 -6.37 -7.84
N ASN A 64 -16.73 -5.48 -8.70
CA ASN A 64 -16.92 -5.49 -10.14
C ASN A 64 -18.42 -5.63 -10.52
N GLY A 65 -19.27 -4.87 -9.84
CA GLY A 65 -20.71 -4.87 -10.04
C GLY A 65 -21.47 -6.05 -9.43
N THR A 66 -20.77 -7.02 -8.82
CA THR A 66 -21.36 -8.22 -8.21
C THR A 66 -21.28 -8.17 -6.69
N GLU A 67 -22.40 -8.48 -6.04
CA GLU A 67 -22.44 -8.62 -4.57
C GLU A 67 -21.79 -9.95 -4.15
N ARG A 68 -20.88 -9.88 -3.18
CA ARG A 68 -20.12 -11.02 -2.63
C ARG A 68 -20.29 -11.03 -1.12
N ARG A 69 -20.89 -12.10 -0.60
CA ARG A 69 -21.05 -12.32 0.85
C ARG A 69 -19.93 -13.22 1.35
N LEU A 70 -19.21 -12.77 2.37
CA LEU A 70 -18.05 -13.44 2.93
C LEU A 70 -18.15 -13.44 4.45
N THR A 71 -17.76 -14.53 5.07
CA THR A 71 -17.55 -14.61 6.52
C THR A 71 -16.05 -14.55 6.76
N LEU A 72 -15.55 -13.46 7.36
CA LEU A 72 -14.12 -13.13 7.44
C LEU A 72 -13.70 -12.86 8.89
N ASP A 73 -12.43 -13.15 9.20
CA ASP A 73 -11.78 -12.59 10.39
C ASP A 73 -11.84 -11.06 10.31
N PRO A 74 -12.23 -10.35 11.39
CA PRO A 74 -12.34 -8.89 11.40
C PRO A 74 -11.07 -8.13 10.97
N ARG A 75 -9.90 -8.79 11.08
CA ARG A 75 -8.60 -8.25 10.70
C ARG A 75 -8.24 -8.44 9.23
N THR A 76 -9.09 -9.15 8.48
CA THR A 76 -8.86 -9.41 7.05
C THR A 76 -8.83 -8.10 6.27
N THR A 77 -7.72 -7.83 5.56
CA THR A 77 -7.64 -6.66 4.69
C THR A 77 -8.51 -6.85 3.45
N LEU A 78 -8.95 -5.74 2.85
CA LEU A 78 -9.65 -5.81 1.56
C LEU A 78 -8.81 -6.54 0.50
N LEU A 79 -7.49 -6.31 0.48
CA LEU A 79 -6.60 -7.01 -0.43
C LEU A 79 -6.62 -8.52 -0.23
N ASP A 80 -6.56 -8.99 1.01
CA ASP A 80 -6.59 -10.41 1.31
C ASP A 80 -7.99 -11.02 1.02
N ALA A 81 -9.07 -10.27 1.29
CA ALA A 81 -10.43 -10.68 0.90
C ALA A 81 -10.57 -10.86 -0.62
N LEU A 82 -10.05 -9.92 -1.42
CA LEU A 82 -10.07 -10.01 -2.87
C LEU A 82 -9.27 -11.21 -3.38
N ARG A 83 -8.06 -11.42 -2.86
CA ARG A 83 -7.12 -12.42 -3.38
C ARG A 83 -7.39 -13.84 -2.88
N GLU A 84 -7.57 -13.98 -1.55
CA GLU A 84 -7.59 -15.31 -0.90
C GLU A 84 -9.03 -15.87 -0.80
N HIS A 85 -10.03 -15.00 -0.71
CA HIS A 85 -11.42 -15.43 -0.57
C HIS A 85 -12.22 -15.31 -1.88
N LEU A 86 -11.97 -14.27 -2.69
CA LEU A 86 -12.66 -14.09 -3.99
C LEU A 86 -11.81 -14.53 -5.19
N HIS A 87 -10.58 -14.94 -4.99
CA HIS A 87 -9.63 -15.40 -6.02
C HIS A 87 -9.37 -14.35 -7.12
N LEU A 88 -9.59 -13.06 -6.83
CA LEU A 88 -9.24 -11.94 -7.70
C LEU A 88 -7.77 -11.56 -7.49
N THR A 89 -6.89 -12.30 -8.13
CA THR A 89 -5.44 -12.25 -7.88
C THR A 89 -4.71 -11.16 -8.66
N GLY A 90 -5.41 -10.39 -9.49
CA GLY A 90 -4.85 -9.29 -10.29
C GLY A 90 -4.26 -8.18 -9.42
N SER A 91 -4.93 -7.76 -8.34
CA SER A 91 -4.36 -6.89 -7.33
C SER A 91 -3.27 -7.63 -6.55
N LYS A 92 -2.08 -7.01 -6.36
CA LYS A 92 -0.89 -7.69 -5.82
C LYS A 92 -0.52 -7.22 -4.41
N LYS A 93 -0.07 -8.16 -3.57
CA LYS A 93 0.46 -7.86 -2.22
C LYS A 93 1.97 -7.64 -2.32
N GLY A 94 2.38 -6.38 -2.51
CA GLY A 94 3.80 -5.99 -2.51
C GLY A 94 4.29 -5.71 -1.08
N CYS A 95 4.14 -4.48 -0.60
CA CYS A 95 4.63 -4.06 0.72
C CYS A 95 3.67 -4.38 1.88
N GLY A 96 2.35 -4.47 1.65
CA GLY A 96 1.33 -4.58 2.70
C GLY A 96 1.16 -3.31 3.56
N LEU A 97 1.84 -2.22 3.23
CA LEU A 97 1.96 -1.00 4.03
C LEU A 97 1.54 0.27 3.28
N GLY A 98 0.81 0.14 2.18
CA GLY A 98 0.32 1.28 1.38
C GLY A 98 1.37 1.99 0.51
N GLN A 99 2.67 1.61 0.56
CA GLN A 99 3.76 2.34 -0.07
C GLN A 99 3.90 2.08 -1.57
N CYS A 100 3.77 0.81 -2.00
CA CYS A 100 4.15 0.41 -3.36
C CYS A 100 3.06 0.56 -4.42
N GLY A 101 1.80 0.63 -4.04
CA GLY A 101 0.68 0.78 -4.97
C GLY A 101 0.27 -0.44 -5.78
N ALA A 102 0.94 -1.59 -5.67
CA ALA A 102 0.60 -2.80 -6.41
C ALA A 102 -0.81 -3.35 -6.10
N CYS A 103 -1.37 -2.96 -4.96
CA CYS A 103 -2.71 -3.32 -4.49
C CYS A 103 -3.79 -2.27 -4.80
N THR A 104 -3.52 -1.29 -5.65
CA THR A 104 -4.48 -0.22 -5.96
C THR A 104 -5.75 -0.80 -6.59
N VAL A 105 -6.89 -0.40 -6.04
CA VAL A 105 -8.25 -0.66 -6.57
C VAL A 105 -9.00 0.67 -6.63
N LEU A 106 -10.15 0.71 -7.29
CA LEU A 106 -11.07 1.85 -7.16
C LEU A 106 -12.14 1.48 -6.14
N MET A 107 -12.37 2.35 -5.18
CA MET A 107 -13.47 2.27 -4.23
C MET A 107 -14.34 3.52 -4.41
N ASP A 108 -15.58 3.30 -4.84
CA ASP A 108 -16.50 4.35 -5.27
C ASP A 108 -15.86 5.31 -6.29
N GLY A 109 -15.14 4.75 -7.26
CA GLY A 109 -14.45 5.48 -8.32
C GLY A 109 -13.14 6.17 -7.91
N LYS A 110 -12.73 6.10 -6.64
CA LYS A 110 -11.47 6.71 -6.15
C LYS A 110 -10.39 5.67 -5.94
N ARG A 111 -9.15 5.99 -6.30
CA ARG A 111 -8.01 5.09 -6.08
C ARG A 111 -7.74 4.87 -4.59
N MET A 112 -7.64 3.61 -4.18
CA MET A 112 -7.39 3.22 -2.81
C MET A 112 -6.36 2.09 -2.74
N LYS A 113 -5.56 2.05 -1.68
CA LYS A 113 -4.61 0.97 -1.40
C LYS A 113 -5.33 -0.10 -0.59
N SER A 114 -5.80 -1.18 -1.24
CA SER A 114 -6.63 -2.21 -0.61
C SER A 114 -5.96 -2.92 0.59
N CYS A 115 -4.62 -2.90 0.69
CA CYS A 115 -3.89 -3.44 1.84
C CYS A 115 -4.04 -2.62 3.14
N LEU A 116 -4.54 -1.38 3.07
CA LEU A 116 -4.73 -0.50 4.23
C LEU A 116 -6.17 -0.51 4.77
N TRP A 117 -7.09 -1.15 4.07
CA TRP A 117 -8.50 -1.20 4.45
C TRP A 117 -8.86 -2.59 4.97
N LEU A 118 -9.53 -2.65 6.11
CA LEU A 118 -10.17 -3.89 6.55
C LEU A 118 -11.44 -4.12 5.71
N ALA A 119 -11.66 -5.36 5.30
CA ALA A 119 -12.84 -5.73 4.51
C ALA A 119 -14.16 -5.33 5.20
N ALA A 120 -14.21 -5.48 6.52
CA ALA A 120 -15.36 -5.10 7.34
C ALA A 120 -15.69 -3.59 7.31
N LEU A 121 -14.69 -2.72 7.07
CA LEU A 121 -14.88 -1.26 7.03
C LEU A 121 -15.36 -0.76 5.67
N VAL A 122 -15.37 -1.62 4.67
CA VAL A 122 -15.79 -1.29 3.29
C VAL A 122 -17.06 -2.04 2.88
N ASP A 123 -17.80 -2.52 3.87
CA ASP A 123 -19.08 -3.18 3.66
C ASP A 123 -20.02 -2.31 2.81
N GLY A 124 -20.67 -2.90 1.81
CA GLY A 124 -21.56 -2.22 0.87
C GLY A 124 -20.91 -1.26 -0.14
N ARG A 125 -19.58 -0.97 -0.02
CA ARG A 125 -18.88 -0.07 -0.95
C ARG A 125 -18.69 -0.72 -2.33
N ALA A 126 -18.70 0.10 -3.39
CA ALA A 126 -18.41 -0.36 -4.74
C ALA A 126 -16.90 -0.44 -4.97
N ILE A 127 -16.41 -1.63 -5.28
CA ILE A 127 -14.98 -1.90 -5.49
C ILE A 127 -14.80 -2.36 -6.93
N THR A 128 -13.92 -1.67 -7.66
CA THR A 128 -13.48 -2.10 -8.99
C THR A 128 -12.03 -2.53 -8.92
N THR A 129 -11.76 -3.76 -9.34
CA THR A 129 -10.41 -4.32 -9.47
C THR A 129 -9.99 -4.34 -10.93
N ILE A 130 -8.74 -4.72 -11.21
CA ILE A 130 -8.23 -4.81 -12.59
C ILE A 130 -9.06 -5.79 -13.44
N GLU A 131 -9.61 -6.84 -12.83
CA GLU A 131 -10.44 -7.84 -13.50
C GLU A 131 -11.80 -7.27 -13.96
N GLY A 132 -12.26 -6.20 -13.30
CA GLY A 132 -13.53 -5.54 -13.65
C GLY A 132 -13.37 -4.30 -14.53
N LEU A 133 -12.16 -4.00 -15.00
CA LEU A 133 -11.90 -2.82 -15.81
C LEU A 133 -12.28 -3.03 -17.28
N ALA A 134 -12.03 -4.22 -17.82
CA ALA A 134 -12.46 -4.61 -19.17
C ALA A 134 -13.97 -4.87 -19.20
N GLN A 135 -14.58 -4.65 -20.36
CA GLN A 135 -16.01 -4.93 -20.62
C GLN A 135 -16.13 -6.11 -21.60
N GLY A 136 -16.36 -7.32 -21.08
CA GLY A 136 -16.29 -8.54 -21.86
C GLY A 136 -14.89 -8.71 -22.48
N ASP A 137 -14.82 -8.91 -23.78
CA ASP A 137 -13.56 -9.07 -24.53
C ASP A 137 -12.89 -7.71 -24.88
N SER A 138 -13.52 -6.59 -24.56
CA SER A 138 -13.00 -5.25 -24.86
C SER A 138 -12.17 -4.73 -23.71
N LEU A 139 -10.86 -4.61 -23.95
CA LEU A 139 -9.94 -4.02 -22.99
C LEU A 139 -10.20 -2.52 -22.80
N HIS A 140 -9.99 -2.03 -21.59
CA HIS A 140 -10.00 -0.61 -21.34
C HIS A 140 -8.86 0.10 -22.12
N PRO A 141 -9.06 1.34 -22.66
CA PRO A 141 -8.05 2.04 -23.45
C PRO A 141 -6.67 2.09 -22.80
N LEU A 142 -6.61 2.23 -21.47
CA LEU A 142 -5.33 2.21 -20.75
C LEU A 142 -4.68 0.83 -20.73
N GLN A 143 -5.45 -0.26 -20.69
CA GLN A 143 -4.89 -1.62 -20.80
C GLN A 143 -4.28 -1.84 -22.20
N VAL A 144 -4.94 -1.37 -23.24
CA VAL A 144 -4.43 -1.42 -24.63
C VAL A 144 -3.12 -0.61 -24.72
N ALA A 145 -3.13 0.64 -24.23
CA ALA A 145 -1.94 1.48 -24.26
C ALA A 145 -0.75 0.90 -23.48
N PHE A 146 -0.99 0.19 -22.37
CA PHE A 146 0.07 -0.52 -21.63
C PHE A 146 0.70 -1.64 -22.46
N ILE A 147 -0.07 -2.35 -23.28
CA ILE A 147 0.42 -3.38 -24.20
C ILE A 147 1.23 -2.73 -25.32
N GLU A 148 0.69 -1.68 -25.96
CA GLU A 148 1.30 -1.02 -27.10
C GLU A 148 2.61 -0.27 -26.75
N ARG A 149 2.74 0.19 -25.52
CA ARG A 149 3.88 0.96 -25.01
C ARG A 149 4.86 0.13 -24.18
N ASP A 150 4.68 -1.16 -24.04
CA ASP A 150 5.45 -1.99 -23.10
C ASP A 150 5.50 -1.38 -21.68
N GLY A 151 4.34 -0.89 -21.19
CA GLY A 151 4.19 -0.24 -19.88
C GLY A 151 4.46 -1.17 -18.70
N PHE A 152 5.06 -2.33 -18.92
CA PHE A 152 5.39 -3.33 -17.91
C PHE A 152 6.57 -4.21 -18.35
N GLN A 153 7.20 -4.87 -17.37
CA GLN A 153 8.19 -5.93 -17.60
C GLN A 153 7.78 -7.19 -16.84
N CYS A 154 8.04 -7.27 -15.52
CA CYS A 154 7.64 -8.45 -14.74
C CYS A 154 6.11 -8.56 -14.50
N GLY A 155 5.34 -7.53 -14.73
CA GLY A 155 3.89 -7.50 -14.58
C GLY A 155 3.39 -7.30 -13.16
N TYR A 156 4.24 -7.37 -12.12
CA TYR A 156 3.78 -7.37 -10.73
C TYR A 156 3.07 -6.07 -10.29
N CYS A 157 3.58 -4.92 -10.68
CA CYS A 157 2.97 -3.62 -10.37
C CYS A 157 1.88 -3.19 -11.37
N THR A 158 1.75 -3.88 -12.49
CA THR A 158 0.98 -3.42 -13.66
C THR A 158 -0.49 -3.16 -13.35
N SER A 159 -1.15 -4.07 -12.63
CA SER A 159 -2.54 -3.86 -12.23
C SER A 159 -2.72 -2.59 -11.41
N GLY A 160 -1.85 -2.36 -10.42
CA GLY A 160 -1.88 -1.16 -9.59
C GLY A 160 -1.56 0.12 -10.39
N GLN A 161 -0.64 0.05 -11.35
CA GLN A 161 -0.32 1.16 -12.25
C GLN A 161 -1.51 1.51 -13.14
N ILE A 162 -2.17 0.52 -13.74
CA ILE A 162 -3.34 0.74 -14.58
C ILE A 162 -4.49 1.34 -13.76
N MET A 163 -4.82 0.76 -12.59
CA MET A 163 -5.90 1.26 -11.74
C MET A 163 -5.65 2.71 -11.28
N ALA A 164 -4.40 3.05 -10.93
CA ALA A 164 -4.04 4.43 -10.61
C ALA A 164 -4.04 5.34 -11.84
N GLY A 165 -3.60 4.84 -12.99
CA GLY A 165 -3.60 5.60 -14.25
C GLY A 165 -5.00 5.96 -14.75
N VAL A 166 -5.99 5.09 -14.52
CA VAL A 166 -7.41 5.39 -14.82
C VAL A 166 -7.84 6.65 -14.08
N THR A 167 -7.63 6.71 -12.77
CA THR A 167 -8.00 7.90 -11.99
C THR A 167 -7.14 9.12 -12.33
N CYS A 168 -5.87 8.93 -12.69
CA CYS A 168 -5.02 10.01 -13.20
C CYS A 168 -5.65 10.72 -14.42
N ILE A 169 -6.20 9.94 -15.34
CA ILE A 169 -6.88 10.43 -16.53
C ILE A 169 -8.24 11.07 -16.17
N GLU A 170 -9.05 10.35 -15.39
CA GLU A 170 -10.41 10.80 -15.02
C GLU A 170 -10.43 12.07 -14.20
N GLU A 171 -9.44 12.26 -13.33
CA GLU A 171 -9.30 13.44 -12.47
C GLU A 171 -8.53 14.58 -13.18
N GLY A 172 -8.11 14.40 -14.45
CA GLY A 172 -7.52 15.43 -15.28
C GLY A 172 -6.03 15.67 -15.08
N HIS A 173 -5.31 14.72 -14.45
CA HIS A 173 -3.86 14.82 -14.16
C HIS A 173 -2.97 14.21 -15.24
N ALA A 174 -3.47 14.06 -16.46
CA ALA A 174 -2.73 13.50 -17.58
C ALA A 174 -2.28 14.58 -18.60
N GLY A 175 -2.25 15.87 -18.21
CA GLY A 175 -1.93 16.99 -19.10
C GLY A 175 -0.46 17.04 -19.52
N SER A 176 0.46 16.56 -18.70
CA SER A 176 1.89 16.51 -19.01
C SER A 176 2.55 15.27 -18.43
N ALA A 177 3.72 14.90 -18.99
CA ALA A 177 4.51 13.80 -18.45
C ALA A 177 4.94 14.03 -16.98
N GLN A 178 5.24 15.26 -16.62
CA GLN A 178 5.62 15.60 -15.24
C GLN A 178 4.45 15.44 -14.28
N GLU A 179 3.28 15.96 -14.65
CA GLU A 179 2.07 15.83 -13.84
C GLU A 179 1.68 14.36 -13.62
N ILE A 180 1.79 13.52 -14.66
CA ILE A 180 1.58 12.08 -14.53
C ILE A 180 2.57 11.46 -13.53
N ARG A 181 3.88 11.80 -13.62
CA ARG A 181 4.88 11.27 -12.67
C ARG A 181 4.57 11.66 -11.24
N ASP A 182 4.20 12.91 -11.00
CA ASP A 182 3.85 13.42 -9.68
C ASP A 182 2.62 12.71 -9.13
N TRP A 183 1.56 12.59 -9.94
CA TRP A 183 0.33 11.90 -9.57
C TRP A 183 0.56 10.41 -9.30
N MET A 184 1.37 9.75 -10.12
CA MET A 184 1.68 8.32 -10.03
C MET A 184 2.75 7.97 -9.00
N SER A 185 3.31 8.93 -8.28
CA SER A 185 4.45 8.76 -7.36
C SER A 185 4.24 7.68 -6.28
N GLY A 186 3.00 7.41 -5.89
CA GLY A 186 2.63 6.34 -4.95
C GLY A 186 2.52 4.94 -5.56
N ASN A 187 2.93 4.73 -6.83
CA ASN A 187 2.89 3.45 -7.52
C ASN A 187 4.30 3.10 -8.04
N LEU A 188 4.95 2.14 -7.36
CA LEU A 188 6.35 1.78 -7.63
C LEU A 188 6.46 0.69 -8.69
N CYS A 189 7.43 0.84 -9.60
CA CYS A 189 7.85 -0.18 -10.55
C CYS A 189 9.31 -0.54 -10.32
N ARG A 190 9.60 -1.74 -9.82
CA ARG A 190 10.98 -2.17 -9.53
C ARG A 190 11.81 -2.40 -10.80
N CYS A 191 11.15 -2.69 -11.92
CA CYS A 191 11.79 -2.87 -13.23
C CYS A 191 12.13 -1.52 -13.91
N GLY A 192 11.60 -0.40 -13.39
CA GLY A 192 11.91 0.92 -13.94
C GLY A 192 11.15 1.29 -15.21
N ALA A 193 10.00 0.66 -15.51
CA ALA A 193 9.21 0.94 -16.72
C ALA A 193 8.48 2.30 -16.69
N TYR A 194 8.92 3.27 -15.89
CA TYR A 194 8.20 4.52 -15.64
C TYR A 194 7.92 5.35 -16.89
N ASP A 195 8.90 5.48 -17.79
CA ASP A 195 8.72 6.27 -19.02
C ASP A 195 7.67 5.66 -19.94
N HIS A 196 7.66 4.34 -20.06
CA HIS A 196 6.66 3.60 -20.84
C HIS A 196 5.26 3.71 -20.21
N ILE A 197 5.17 3.63 -18.87
CA ILE A 197 3.92 3.84 -18.13
C ILE A 197 3.36 5.25 -18.38
N VAL A 198 4.22 6.27 -18.32
CA VAL A 198 3.82 7.67 -18.60
C VAL A 198 3.30 7.81 -20.03
N LEU A 199 4.02 7.24 -21.02
CA LEU A 199 3.57 7.26 -22.42
C LEU A 199 2.22 6.55 -22.60
N ALA A 200 2.01 5.40 -21.96
CA ALA A 200 0.75 4.67 -22.02
C ALA A 200 -0.41 5.50 -21.44
N ILE A 201 -0.19 6.19 -20.31
CA ILE A 201 -1.22 7.07 -19.71
C ILE A 201 -1.52 8.25 -20.64
N GLN A 202 -0.51 8.88 -21.25
CA GLN A 202 -0.71 9.97 -22.21
C GLN A 202 -1.51 9.53 -23.43
N ASP A 203 -1.21 8.36 -23.98
CA ASP A 203 -1.94 7.84 -25.15
C ASP A 203 -3.39 7.52 -24.81
N ALA A 204 -3.63 6.82 -23.70
CA ALA A 204 -4.99 6.56 -23.22
C ALA A 204 -5.77 7.85 -22.96
N ALA A 205 -5.14 8.87 -22.37
CA ALA A 205 -5.77 10.17 -22.13
C ALA A 205 -6.21 10.88 -23.42
N ARG A 206 -5.43 10.77 -24.50
CA ARG A 206 -5.82 11.34 -25.81
C ARG A 206 -7.08 10.67 -26.35
N VAL A 207 -7.19 9.35 -26.20
CA VAL A 207 -8.36 8.59 -26.66
C VAL A 207 -9.59 8.89 -25.80
N THR A 208 -9.44 8.95 -24.46
CA THR A 208 -10.55 9.18 -23.54
C THR A 208 -10.88 10.65 -23.37
N GLY A 209 -9.91 11.55 -23.42
CA GLY A 209 -10.08 13.01 -23.30
C GLY A 209 -10.79 13.63 -24.50
N SER A 210 -10.67 13.07 -25.70
CA SER A 210 -11.48 13.45 -26.86
C SER A 210 -12.99 13.24 -26.64
N ALA A 211 -13.37 12.41 -25.68
CA ALA A 211 -14.78 12.17 -25.35
C ALA A 211 -15.33 13.16 -24.28
N LYS A 212 -14.47 13.82 -23.49
CA LYS A 212 -14.90 14.77 -22.44
C LYS A 212 -14.70 16.27 -22.81
N GLY A 213 -14.07 16.54 -23.91
CA GLY A 213 -13.68 17.90 -24.33
C GLY A 213 -14.49 18.48 -25.48
N ARG A 214 -15.83 18.34 -25.45
CA ARG A 214 -16.74 19.14 -26.30
C ARG A 214 -18.10 19.29 -25.65
#